data_a16634a6202ca714b64804051918fed3
#
_entry.id   a16634a6202ca714b64804051918fed3
#
_cell.length_a   1.000
_cell.length_b   1.000
_cell.length_c   1.000
_cell.angle_alpha   90.00
_cell.angle_beta   90.00
_cell.angle_gamma   90.00
#
_symmetry.space_group_name_H-M   'P 1'
#
loop_
_entity.id
_entity.type
_entity.pdbx_description
1 polymer ?
#
loop_
_entity_poly.entity_id
_entity_poly.type
_entity_poly.pdbx_seq_one_letter_code
_entity_poly.pdbx_strand_id
1 'polypeptide(L)'
;RQEPGTGKAFTLGVDGSNATKRLTFASAPANGAYIYVINDKTNLTSVAPLQNDLNGTELVIDGDGDTSITADTDDRIDFRISDADHLYLGTSSGDTTFKIAADAKDFIFQQYDGRNILEINDAGYVALANGATGPGQLRLYEDTDNGTNYSAFQVGTQSGDITYTLPTADGSSGTRLTTNGSGTLSWAATNVPTSAN
;
A
#
# COMPACT_ATOMS: atom_id res chain seq x y z
N ARG A 1 21.66 -34.31 24.09
CA ARG A 1 20.55 -33.61 24.73
C ARG A 1 20.07 -34.44 25.91
N GLN A 2 20.13 -33.90 27.14
CA GLN A 2 19.63 -34.59 28.31
C GLN A 2 18.22 -34.12 28.63
N GLU A 3 17.37 -35.07 29.02
CA GLU A 3 15.97 -34.81 29.34
C GLU A 3 15.78 -34.68 30.89
N PRO A 4 14.84 -33.81 31.35
CA PRO A 4 14.54 -33.71 32.77
C PRO A 4 13.74 -34.92 33.28
N GLY A 5 13.84 -35.21 34.56
CA GLY A 5 13.02 -36.26 35.21
C GLY A 5 13.73 -36.93 36.36
N THR A 6 12.98 -37.79 37.08
CA THR A 6 13.52 -38.58 38.18
C THR A 6 14.56 -39.55 37.65
N GLY A 7 15.76 -39.56 38.25
CA GLY A 7 16.89 -40.37 37.78
C GLY A 7 17.66 -39.79 36.60
N LYS A 8 17.30 -38.59 36.12
CA LYS A 8 18.01 -37.83 35.10
C LYS A 8 19.02 -36.87 35.70
N ALA A 9 19.85 -36.26 34.83
CA ALA A 9 20.91 -35.35 35.28
C ALA A 9 20.41 -34.08 35.95
N PHE A 10 19.15 -33.70 35.70
CA PHE A 10 18.50 -32.53 36.30
C PHE A 10 16.98 -32.70 36.38
N THR A 11 16.36 -31.92 37.27
CA THR A 11 14.90 -31.79 37.34
C THR A 11 14.46 -30.34 37.09
N LEU A 12 13.28 -30.17 36.50
CA LEU A 12 12.59 -28.88 36.42
C LEU A 12 11.48 -28.85 37.49
N GLY A 13 11.45 -27.82 38.28
CA GLY A 13 10.42 -27.59 39.26
C GLY A 13 9.90 -26.16 39.22
N VAL A 14 8.77 -25.91 39.86
CA VAL A 14 8.27 -24.56 40.16
C VAL A 14 8.57 -24.25 41.61
N ASP A 15 8.83 -23.01 41.95
CA ASP A 15 8.86 -22.60 43.35
C ASP A 15 7.44 -22.55 43.95
N GLY A 16 7.31 -22.35 45.21
CA GLY A 16 6.02 -22.38 45.93
C GLY A 16 5.02 -21.31 45.46
N SER A 17 5.43 -20.34 44.66
CA SER A 17 4.58 -19.28 44.08
C SER A 17 4.10 -19.57 42.65
N ASN A 18 4.51 -20.67 42.04
CA ASN A 18 4.22 -21.08 40.67
C ASN A 18 4.73 -20.09 39.59
N ALA A 19 5.55 -19.15 39.99
CA ALA A 19 6.03 -18.08 39.09
C ALA A 19 7.42 -18.33 38.51
N THR A 20 8.28 -19.05 39.28
CA THR A 20 9.67 -19.27 38.91
C THR A 20 9.95 -20.74 38.65
N LYS A 21 10.48 -21.05 37.49
CA LYS A 21 10.91 -22.41 37.17
C LYS A 21 12.36 -22.59 37.58
N ARG A 22 12.60 -23.61 38.41
CA ARG A 22 13.92 -23.91 38.94
C ARG A 22 14.52 -25.12 38.23
N LEU A 23 15.76 -24.98 37.79
CA LEU A 23 16.59 -26.08 37.27
C LEU A 23 17.43 -26.58 38.45
N THR A 24 17.27 -27.85 38.81
CA THR A 24 18.04 -28.49 39.88
C THR A 24 18.85 -29.63 39.29
N PHE A 25 20.18 -29.58 39.39
CA PHE A 25 21.06 -30.66 38.99
C PHE A 25 21.13 -31.74 40.05
N ALA A 26 21.12 -33.00 39.59
CA ALA A 26 21.28 -34.15 40.49
C ALA A 26 22.68 -34.22 41.13
N SER A 27 23.69 -33.69 40.47
CA SER A 27 25.04 -33.46 40.98
C SER A 27 25.58 -32.13 40.45
N ALA A 28 26.49 -31.50 41.18
CA ALA A 28 27.10 -30.26 40.74
C ALA A 28 27.80 -30.43 39.41
N PRO A 29 27.58 -29.53 38.41
CA PRO A 29 28.36 -29.54 37.17
C PRO A 29 29.86 -29.44 37.46
N ALA A 30 30.69 -30.07 36.63
CA ALA A 30 32.13 -29.98 36.75
C ALA A 30 32.62 -28.52 36.69
N ASN A 31 33.70 -28.22 37.36
CA ASN A 31 34.29 -26.88 37.32
C ASN A 31 34.69 -26.54 35.88
N GLY A 32 34.21 -25.37 35.40
CA GLY A 32 34.40 -24.94 34.01
C GLY A 32 33.35 -25.47 33.00
N ALA A 33 32.33 -26.20 33.45
CA ALA A 33 31.22 -26.60 32.56
C ALA A 33 30.34 -25.41 32.15
N TYR A 34 30.02 -25.34 30.90
CA TYR A 34 29.05 -24.37 30.38
C TYR A 34 27.63 -24.92 30.45
N ILE A 35 26.71 -24.13 31.02
CA ILE A 35 25.29 -24.45 31.08
C ILE A 35 24.55 -23.54 30.11
N TYR A 36 23.97 -24.13 29.07
CA TYR A 36 23.12 -23.41 28.14
C TYR A 36 21.65 -23.72 28.44
N VAL A 37 20.89 -22.69 28.82
CA VAL A 37 19.44 -22.79 28.99
C VAL A 37 18.81 -22.08 27.77
N ILE A 38 18.28 -22.86 26.85
CA ILE A 38 17.47 -22.32 25.75
C ILE A 38 16.05 -22.27 26.28
N ASN A 39 15.60 -21.08 26.63
CA ASN A 39 14.19 -20.84 26.95
C ASN A 39 13.43 -20.64 25.64
N ASP A 40 13.01 -21.74 25.04
CA ASP A 40 12.06 -21.71 23.95
C ASP A 40 10.69 -21.43 24.56
N LYS A 41 10.25 -20.17 24.47
CA LYS A 41 8.93 -19.73 24.90
C LYS A 41 7.81 -20.27 24.00
N THR A 42 8.15 -21.00 22.97
CA THR A 42 7.15 -21.66 22.16
C THR A 42 6.46 -22.73 22.99
N ASN A 43 5.23 -22.46 23.31
CA ASN A 43 4.32 -23.47 23.86
C ASN A 43 4.10 -24.51 22.74
N LEU A 44 4.90 -25.59 22.74
CA LEU A 44 4.88 -26.67 21.74
C LEU A 44 3.61 -27.54 21.87
N THR A 45 2.45 -26.92 21.98
CA THR A 45 1.16 -27.66 21.94
C THR A 45 0.51 -27.63 20.55
N SER A 46 1.11 -27.03 19.54
CA SER A 46 0.68 -27.22 18.18
C SER A 46 1.87 -27.28 17.22
N VAL A 47 1.94 -28.34 16.43
CA VAL A 47 2.78 -28.45 15.23
C VAL A 47 2.09 -27.69 14.09
N ALA A 48 1.59 -26.49 14.36
CA ALA A 48 1.21 -25.57 13.31
C ALA A 48 2.49 -24.98 12.70
N PRO A 49 2.55 -24.77 11.40
CA PRO A 49 3.66 -24.02 10.82
C PRO A 49 3.83 -22.74 11.63
N LEU A 50 5.07 -22.35 11.90
CA LEU A 50 5.41 -21.13 12.61
C LEU A 50 4.73 -19.94 11.90
N GLN A 51 3.50 -19.68 12.28
CA GLN A 51 2.89 -18.41 12.04
C GLN A 51 3.57 -17.48 13.04
N ASN A 52 4.36 -16.56 12.54
CA ASN A 52 4.74 -15.40 13.33
C ASN A 52 3.47 -14.56 13.53
N ASP A 53 2.58 -15.05 14.38
CA ASP A 53 1.46 -14.28 14.86
C ASP A 53 2.02 -13.24 15.83
N LEU A 54 2.09 -12.01 15.37
CA LEU A 54 2.54 -10.88 16.16
C LEU A 54 1.51 -10.49 17.24
N ASN A 55 0.29 -11.08 17.16
CA ASN A 55 -0.79 -10.92 18.15
C ASN A 55 -1.01 -9.45 18.55
N GLY A 56 -1.14 -8.58 17.56
CA GLY A 56 -1.30 -7.14 17.74
C GLY A 56 0.01 -6.39 18.06
N THR A 57 1.16 -7.07 18.03
CA THR A 57 2.46 -6.41 18.16
C THR A 57 2.91 -5.90 16.80
N GLU A 58 3.43 -4.71 16.78
CA GLU A 58 4.00 -4.04 15.62
C GLU A 58 5.20 -4.79 15.02
N LEU A 59 5.28 -4.89 13.71
CA LEU A 59 6.51 -5.25 13.02
C LEU A 59 7.34 -3.98 12.82
N VAL A 60 8.24 -3.70 13.73
CA VAL A 60 9.19 -2.58 13.65
C VAL A 60 10.22 -2.88 12.55
N ILE A 61 10.46 -1.91 11.66
CA ILE A 61 11.31 -2.08 10.47
C ILE A 61 12.66 -1.38 10.64
N ASP A 62 12.73 -0.31 11.42
CA ASP A 62 13.94 0.49 11.62
C ASP A 62 14.48 0.46 13.06
N GLY A 63 15.62 1.14 13.26
CA GLY A 63 16.39 1.05 14.50
C GLY A 63 15.91 1.97 15.63
N ASP A 64 15.15 3.01 15.37
CA ASP A 64 14.57 3.92 16.36
C ASP A 64 13.10 3.59 16.70
N GLY A 65 12.49 2.69 15.92
CA GLY A 65 11.19 2.10 16.22
C GLY A 65 10.00 2.92 15.74
N ASP A 66 10.20 3.95 14.93
CA ASP A 66 9.15 4.84 14.47
C ASP A 66 8.54 4.46 13.10
N THR A 67 9.14 3.46 12.42
CA THR A 67 8.66 2.91 11.14
C THR A 67 8.25 1.45 11.31
N SER A 68 7.00 1.14 10.98
CA SER A 68 6.42 -0.18 11.25
C SER A 68 5.26 -0.55 10.33
N ILE A 69 4.92 -1.85 10.38
CA ILE A 69 3.64 -2.38 9.87
C ILE A 69 2.87 -2.89 11.08
N THR A 70 1.63 -2.45 11.22
CA THR A 70 0.76 -2.84 12.33
C THR A 70 -0.64 -3.23 11.87
N ALA A 71 -1.36 -3.96 12.72
CA ALA A 71 -2.76 -4.32 12.55
C ALA A 71 -3.50 -4.08 13.88
N ASP A 72 -3.31 -2.91 14.46
CA ASP A 72 -3.91 -2.49 15.73
C ASP A 72 -5.41 -2.16 15.62
N THR A 73 -5.89 -1.96 14.39
CA THR A 73 -7.30 -1.84 14.06
C THR A 73 -7.76 -3.10 13.37
N ASP A 74 -8.88 -3.66 13.79
CA ASP A 74 -9.47 -4.88 13.22
C ASP A 74 -9.73 -4.73 11.71
N ASP A 75 -9.42 -5.78 10.94
CA ASP A 75 -9.55 -5.84 9.49
C ASP A 75 -8.74 -4.80 8.69
N ARG A 76 -7.63 -4.28 9.26
CA ARG A 76 -6.79 -3.25 8.64
C ARG A 76 -5.31 -3.52 8.85
N ILE A 77 -4.51 -3.23 7.83
CA ILE A 77 -3.04 -3.19 7.90
C ILE A 77 -2.60 -1.74 7.70
N ASP A 78 -1.85 -1.20 8.65
CA ASP A 78 -1.32 0.15 8.62
C ASP A 78 0.17 0.16 8.34
N PHE A 79 0.60 1.13 7.52
CA PHE A 79 2.00 1.43 7.25
C PHE A 79 2.35 2.74 7.94
N ARG A 80 3.22 2.67 8.94
CA ARG A 80 3.66 3.80 9.75
C ARG A 80 5.06 4.22 9.37
N ILE A 81 5.28 5.52 9.34
CA ILE A 81 6.59 6.17 9.13
C ILE A 81 6.64 7.38 10.05
N SER A 82 7.73 7.53 10.83
CA SER A 82 7.90 8.63 11.78
C SER A 82 6.72 8.75 12.75
N ASP A 83 6.35 7.66 13.41
CA ASP A 83 5.24 7.55 14.38
C ASP A 83 3.84 7.92 13.84
N ALA A 84 3.66 8.03 12.53
CA ALA A 84 2.38 8.36 11.92
C ALA A 84 1.96 7.32 10.88
N ASP A 85 0.67 7.00 10.85
CA ASP A 85 0.08 6.19 9.79
C ASP A 85 0.05 7.01 8.49
N HIS A 86 0.59 6.44 7.41
CA HIS A 86 0.63 7.08 6.09
C HIS A 86 -0.30 6.42 5.10
N LEU A 87 -0.38 5.10 5.15
CA LEU A 87 -1.19 4.30 4.24
C LEU A 87 -1.79 3.14 5.00
N TYR A 88 -3.02 2.78 4.70
CA TYR A 88 -3.56 1.51 5.14
C TYR A 88 -4.30 0.75 4.05
N LEU A 89 -4.27 -0.58 4.20
CA LEU A 89 -5.12 -1.53 3.52
C LEU A 89 -6.25 -1.93 4.44
N GLY A 90 -7.46 -1.76 4.01
CA GLY A 90 -8.64 -2.15 4.78
C GLY A 90 -9.78 -2.61 3.88
N THR A 91 -10.90 -2.92 4.49
CA THR A 91 -12.12 -3.29 3.79
C THR A 91 -13.21 -2.24 4.01
N SER A 92 -14.04 -2.03 2.99
CA SER A 92 -15.24 -1.19 3.09
C SER A 92 -16.34 -1.82 2.25
N SER A 93 -17.42 -2.26 2.91
CA SER A 93 -18.56 -2.90 2.24
C SER A 93 -18.20 -4.10 1.34
N GLY A 94 -17.12 -4.83 1.69
CA GLY A 94 -16.60 -5.96 0.92
C GLY A 94 -15.52 -5.62 -0.10
N ASP A 95 -15.28 -4.33 -0.36
CA ASP A 95 -14.20 -3.88 -1.23
C ASP A 95 -12.89 -3.73 -0.45
N THR A 96 -11.77 -4.09 -1.08
CA THR A 96 -10.44 -3.80 -0.56
C THR A 96 -10.08 -2.34 -0.87
N THR A 97 -9.71 -1.58 0.15
CA THR A 97 -9.36 -0.17 0.00
C THR A 97 -7.89 0.07 0.30
N PHE A 98 -7.22 0.83 -0.59
CA PHE A 98 -5.99 1.54 -0.31
C PHE A 98 -6.33 2.96 0.10
N LYS A 99 -5.95 3.38 1.30
CA LYS A 99 -6.31 4.69 1.80
C LYS A 99 -5.12 5.42 2.40
N ILE A 100 -4.97 6.70 2.06
CA ILE A 100 -4.10 7.64 2.76
C ILE A 100 -4.66 7.84 4.17
N ALA A 101 -3.83 7.73 5.18
CA ALA A 101 -4.25 7.77 6.58
C ALA A 101 -4.53 9.20 7.09
N ALA A 102 -4.02 10.23 6.41
CA ALA A 102 -4.20 11.63 6.80
C ALA A 102 -5.08 12.39 5.80
N ASP A 103 -5.89 13.31 6.31
CA ASP A 103 -6.67 14.25 5.51
C ASP A 103 -5.77 15.29 4.82
N ALA A 104 -6.22 15.85 3.71
CA ALA A 104 -5.50 16.83 2.89
C ALA A 104 -4.10 16.35 2.45
N LYS A 105 -3.97 15.07 2.10
CA LYS A 105 -2.76 14.46 1.55
C LYS A 105 -3.07 13.69 0.28
N ASP A 106 -2.09 13.68 -0.61
CA ASP A 106 -2.18 13.09 -1.94
C ASP A 106 -1.51 11.72 -1.99
N PHE A 107 -1.96 10.88 -2.91
CA PHE A 107 -1.25 9.67 -3.27
C PHE A 107 -0.39 9.93 -4.50
N ILE A 108 0.95 9.93 -4.32
CA ILE A 108 1.90 10.39 -5.32
C ILE A 108 2.86 9.28 -5.72
N PHE A 109 3.01 9.05 -7.03
CA PHE A 109 4.10 8.25 -7.58
C PHE A 109 5.18 9.18 -8.14
N GLN A 110 6.38 9.04 -7.62
CA GLN A 110 7.53 9.85 -8.02
C GLN A 110 8.61 9.03 -8.74
N GLN A 111 9.33 9.68 -9.63
CA GLN A 111 10.58 9.18 -10.16
C GLN A 111 11.72 9.38 -9.13
N TYR A 112 12.84 8.69 -9.37
CA TYR A 112 14.04 8.80 -8.54
C TYR A 112 14.54 10.25 -8.36
N ASP A 113 14.33 11.10 -9.35
CA ASP A 113 14.70 12.53 -9.34
C ASP A 113 13.68 13.44 -8.62
N GLY A 114 12.67 12.86 -7.98
CA GLY A 114 11.64 13.58 -7.23
C GLY A 114 10.47 14.11 -8.08
N ARG A 115 10.43 13.83 -9.39
CA ARG A 115 9.30 14.25 -10.23
C ARG A 115 8.05 13.44 -9.93
N ASN A 116 6.92 14.11 -9.74
CA ASN A 116 5.61 13.46 -9.74
C ASN A 116 5.27 12.98 -11.16
N ILE A 117 4.87 11.71 -11.28
CA ILE A 117 4.40 11.12 -12.53
C ILE A 117 2.90 10.94 -12.50
N LEU A 118 2.37 10.44 -11.39
CA LEU A 118 0.95 10.29 -11.14
C LEU A 118 0.65 10.81 -9.73
N GLU A 119 -0.37 11.64 -9.62
CA GLU A 119 -0.88 12.14 -8.36
C GLU A 119 -2.40 11.95 -8.33
N ILE A 120 -2.90 11.30 -7.30
CA ILE A 120 -4.33 11.25 -6.98
C ILE A 120 -4.51 12.26 -5.84
N ASN A 121 -5.12 13.38 -6.17
CA ASN A 121 -5.18 14.56 -5.31
C ASN A 121 -6.43 14.55 -4.44
N ASP A 122 -6.34 15.02 -3.21
CA ASP A 122 -7.44 15.15 -2.26
C ASP A 122 -8.53 16.13 -2.74
N ALA A 123 -8.20 17.08 -3.59
CA ALA A 123 -9.16 17.98 -4.24
C ALA A 123 -10.00 17.30 -5.34
N GLY A 124 -9.83 15.98 -5.57
CA GLY A 124 -10.69 15.18 -6.45
C GLY A 124 -10.26 15.12 -7.91
N TYR A 125 -8.99 15.29 -8.22
CA TYR A 125 -8.46 15.11 -9.58
C TYR A 125 -7.27 14.15 -9.63
N VAL A 126 -6.96 13.67 -10.83
CA VAL A 126 -5.75 12.89 -11.14
C VAL A 126 -4.85 13.73 -12.02
N ALA A 127 -3.61 13.97 -11.58
CA ALA A 127 -2.61 14.66 -12.37
C ALA A 127 -1.61 13.66 -12.99
N LEU A 128 -1.33 13.82 -14.27
CA LEU A 128 -0.25 13.15 -14.99
C LEU A 128 0.78 14.21 -15.36
N ALA A 129 1.97 14.12 -14.77
CA ALA A 129 3.04 15.09 -14.97
C ALA A 129 4.31 14.43 -15.51
N ASN A 130 5.23 15.23 -16.05
CA ASN A 130 6.52 14.73 -16.52
C ASN A 130 7.66 15.74 -16.27
N GLY A 131 7.43 16.69 -15.36
CA GLY A 131 8.40 17.73 -15.02
C GLY A 131 8.82 18.55 -16.21
N ALA A 132 10.10 18.90 -16.30
CA ALA A 132 10.65 19.72 -17.38
C ALA A 132 10.91 18.96 -18.69
N THR A 133 10.69 17.66 -18.74
CA THR A 133 10.95 16.82 -19.93
C THR A 133 9.84 16.86 -20.99
N GLY A 134 8.68 17.40 -20.63
CA GLY A 134 7.52 17.52 -21.52
C GLY A 134 6.20 17.39 -20.74
N PRO A 135 5.07 17.50 -21.43
CA PRO A 135 3.76 17.32 -20.81
C PRO A 135 3.50 15.87 -20.41
N GLY A 136 2.68 15.68 -19.38
CA GLY A 136 2.11 14.38 -19.05
C GLY A 136 1.20 13.87 -20.18
N GLN A 137 1.08 12.55 -20.30
CA GLN A 137 0.28 11.90 -21.33
C GLN A 137 -0.57 10.79 -20.72
N LEU A 138 -1.82 10.70 -21.14
CA LEU A 138 -2.62 9.48 -21.00
C LEU A 138 -2.50 8.69 -22.31
N ARG A 139 -1.82 7.54 -22.28
CA ARG A 139 -1.62 6.66 -23.43
C ARG A 139 -2.50 5.44 -23.34
N LEU A 140 -3.21 5.16 -24.41
CA LEU A 140 -4.01 3.95 -24.61
C LEU A 140 -3.34 3.13 -25.71
N TYR A 141 -2.78 1.99 -25.33
CA TYR A 141 -2.10 1.08 -26.25
C TYR A 141 -3.09 0.19 -26.98
N GLU A 142 -2.74 -0.17 -28.20
CA GLU A 142 -3.44 -1.21 -28.93
C GLU A 142 -3.14 -2.60 -28.33
N ASP A 143 -3.82 -3.61 -28.82
CA ASP A 143 -3.58 -5.01 -28.49
C ASP A 143 -2.19 -5.45 -28.96
N THR A 144 -1.45 -6.17 -28.13
CA THR A 144 -0.06 -6.56 -28.38
C THR A 144 0.12 -7.57 -29.51
N ASP A 145 -0.94 -8.21 -30.00
CA ASP A 145 -0.88 -9.10 -31.16
C ASP A 145 -0.84 -8.35 -32.51
N ASN A 146 -1.16 -7.04 -32.52
CA ASN A 146 -1.11 -6.17 -33.70
C ASN A 146 0.03 -5.15 -33.68
N GLY A 147 0.83 -5.10 -32.60
CA GLY A 147 1.94 -4.16 -32.46
C GLY A 147 2.05 -3.51 -31.09
N THR A 148 2.69 -2.34 -31.03
CA THR A 148 2.93 -1.61 -29.78
C THR A 148 2.58 -0.12 -29.89
N ASN A 149 1.67 0.23 -30.84
CA ASN A 149 1.26 1.61 -31.05
C ASN A 149 0.26 2.07 -29.98
N TYR A 150 0.10 3.36 -29.85
CA TYR A 150 -0.84 3.94 -28.90
C TYR A 150 -1.51 5.20 -29.45
N SER A 151 -2.65 5.54 -28.87
CA SER A 151 -3.26 6.86 -28.95
C SER A 151 -3.09 7.58 -27.62
N ALA A 152 -2.84 8.89 -27.63
CA ALA A 152 -2.63 9.64 -26.42
C ALA A 152 -3.45 10.93 -26.36
N PHE A 153 -3.83 11.29 -25.12
CA PHE A 153 -4.25 12.64 -24.77
C PHE A 153 -3.06 13.37 -24.13
N GLN A 154 -2.73 14.53 -24.66
CA GLN A 154 -1.61 15.34 -24.21
C GLN A 154 -1.96 16.81 -24.35
N VAL A 155 -1.50 17.64 -23.42
CA VAL A 155 -1.65 19.09 -23.51
C VAL A 155 -0.51 19.70 -24.31
N GLY A 156 -0.81 20.79 -25.06
CA GLY A 156 0.21 21.63 -25.67
C GLY A 156 0.77 22.66 -24.70
N THR A 157 1.61 23.56 -25.18
CA THR A 157 2.05 24.73 -24.41
C THR A 157 0.86 25.66 -24.16
N GLN A 158 0.54 25.90 -22.89
CA GLN A 158 -0.59 26.71 -22.46
C GLN A 158 -0.11 27.95 -21.72
N SER A 159 -0.83 29.05 -21.87
CA SER A 159 -0.60 30.29 -21.12
C SER A 159 -1.44 30.42 -19.84
N GLY A 160 -2.33 29.44 -19.60
CA GLY A 160 -3.19 29.34 -18.41
C GLY A 160 -3.93 28.02 -18.41
N ASP A 161 -4.59 27.70 -17.32
CA ASP A 161 -5.36 26.47 -17.17
C ASP A 161 -6.59 26.46 -18.06
N ILE A 162 -6.84 25.33 -18.71
CA ILE A 162 -8.01 25.12 -19.55
C ILE A 162 -8.76 23.89 -19.04
N THR A 163 -10.03 24.08 -18.69
CA THR A 163 -10.93 22.98 -18.33
C THR A 163 -11.96 22.80 -19.44
N TYR A 164 -12.08 21.58 -19.96
CA TYR A 164 -13.16 21.21 -20.87
C TYR A 164 -14.28 20.51 -20.10
N THR A 165 -15.44 21.17 -20.04
CA THR A 165 -16.65 20.59 -19.48
C THR A 165 -17.37 19.78 -20.53
N LEU A 166 -17.50 18.47 -20.30
CA LEU A 166 -18.16 17.56 -21.21
C LEU A 166 -19.68 17.80 -21.25
N PRO A 167 -20.36 17.47 -22.38
CA PRO A 167 -21.81 17.48 -22.42
C PRO A 167 -22.43 16.54 -21.39
N THR A 168 -23.61 16.88 -20.90
CA THR A 168 -24.34 16.10 -19.89
C THR A 168 -25.08 14.88 -20.45
N ALA A 169 -25.13 14.74 -21.77
CA ALA A 169 -25.78 13.64 -22.47
C ALA A 169 -25.01 13.27 -23.74
N ASP A 170 -25.29 12.09 -24.27
CA ASP A 170 -24.76 11.65 -25.55
C ASP A 170 -25.35 12.48 -26.72
N GLY A 171 -24.58 12.61 -27.78
CA GLY A 171 -25.01 13.27 -29.01
C GLY A 171 -25.82 12.36 -29.92
N SER A 172 -26.67 12.95 -30.78
CA SER A 172 -27.34 12.19 -31.84
C SER A 172 -26.35 11.74 -32.91
N SER A 173 -26.68 10.70 -33.65
CA SER A 173 -25.90 10.27 -34.81
C SER A 173 -25.65 11.43 -35.80
N GLY A 174 -24.40 11.60 -36.21
CA GLY A 174 -23.98 12.66 -37.13
C GLY A 174 -23.73 14.02 -36.45
N THR A 175 -23.80 14.13 -35.13
CA THR A 175 -23.33 15.33 -34.44
C THR A 175 -21.83 15.29 -34.16
N ARG A 176 -21.24 16.45 -33.95
CA ARG A 176 -19.83 16.63 -33.60
C ARG A 176 -19.69 17.35 -32.27
N LEU A 177 -18.63 17.05 -31.53
CA LEU A 177 -18.27 17.78 -30.33
C LEU A 177 -17.69 19.14 -30.69
N THR A 178 -18.23 20.21 -30.14
CA THR A 178 -17.83 21.60 -30.37
C THR A 178 -17.61 22.32 -29.05
N THR A 179 -16.79 23.38 -29.07
CA THR A 179 -16.56 24.28 -27.97
C THR A 179 -17.26 25.62 -28.14
N ASN A 180 -17.71 26.22 -27.04
CA ASN A 180 -18.21 27.59 -27.04
C ASN A 180 -17.11 28.67 -26.97
N GLY A 181 -15.83 28.26 -26.99
CA GLY A 181 -14.67 29.14 -26.83
C GLY A 181 -14.30 29.44 -25.38
N SER A 182 -15.05 28.96 -24.42
CA SER A 182 -14.81 29.14 -22.96
C SER A 182 -14.75 27.79 -22.20
N GLY A 183 -14.39 26.72 -22.91
CA GLY A 183 -14.18 25.39 -22.31
C GLY A 183 -15.43 24.51 -22.24
N THR A 184 -16.65 25.03 -22.39
CA THR A 184 -17.84 24.16 -22.41
C THR A 184 -17.97 23.47 -23.77
N LEU A 185 -18.07 22.15 -23.74
CA LEU A 185 -18.28 21.31 -24.92
C LEU A 185 -19.76 20.96 -25.08
N SER A 186 -20.23 20.89 -26.31
CA SER A 186 -21.59 20.52 -26.67
C SER A 186 -21.65 19.77 -27.99
N TRP A 187 -22.75 19.04 -28.22
CA TRP A 187 -22.99 18.39 -29.48
C TRP A 187 -23.67 19.36 -30.49
N ALA A 188 -23.12 19.51 -31.64
CA ALA A 188 -23.69 20.32 -32.73
C ALA A 188 -23.92 19.49 -33.98
N ALA A 189 -24.99 19.79 -34.69
CA ALA A 189 -25.26 19.18 -36.00
C ALA A 189 -24.15 19.52 -37.00
N THR A 190 -23.82 18.58 -37.84
CA THR A 190 -22.97 18.84 -39.02
C THR A 190 -23.79 19.62 -40.04
N ASN A 191 -23.52 20.92 -40.18
CA ASN A 191 -24.06 21.66 -41.34
C ASN A 191 -23.32 21.15 -42.57
N VAL A 192 -23.91 20.23 -43.30
CA VAL A 192 -23.50 19.98 -44.69
C VAL A 192 -24.06 21.14 -45.49
N PRO A 193 -23.26 22.01 -46.13
CA PRO A 193 -23.79 22.97 -47.04
C PRO A 193 -24.54 22.20 -48.13
N THR A 194 -25.84 22.35 -48.22
CA THR A 194 -26.57 21.94 -49.40
C THR A 194 -26.02 22.81 -50.55
N SER A 195 -25.25 22.22 -51.43
CA SER A 195 -24.87 22.89 -52.68
C SER A 195 -26.17 23.33 -53.34
N ALA A 196 -26.41 24.64 -53.39
CA ALA A 196 -27.45 25.18 -54.25
C ALA A 196 -27.08 24.83 -55.69
N ASN A 197 -27.93 24.03 -56.35
CA ASN A 197 -27.90 23.85 -57.78
C ASN A 197 -28.27 25.18 -58.46
#